data_dec205a95827a8461604e5506b79782e
#
_entry.id   dec205a95827a8461604e5506b79782e
#
_cell.length_a   1.000
_cell.length_b   1.000
_cell.length_c   1.000
_cell.angle_alpha   90.00
_cell.angle_beta   90.00
_cell.angle_gamma   90.00
#
_symmetry.space_group_name_H-M   'P 1'
#
loop_
_entity.id
_entity.type
_entity.pdbx_description
1 polymer ?
#
loop_
_entity_poly.entity_id
_entity_poly.type
_entity_poly.pdbx_seq_one_letter_code
_entity_poly.pdbx_strand_id
1 'polypeptide(L)'
;TLGSVIVVAALGLVEPDAWRGIARVSRVDVAIAAITMVGVIAVGVLQALLLAVALSVVDAVRRSADPHDAVLGYVERMDRYADVRVHPSARIIPGVLVYRLDDRLFFANTNYVEGRIREAVAGAPAPVYWLVFDAEALNHVDATGARMLSEMIESLRKESITFVFARLHSP
;
A
#
# COMPACT_ATOMS: atom_id res chain seq x y z
N THR A 1 13.25 49.98 -3.62
CA THR A 1 12.43 49.83 -2.41
C THR A 1 12.67 48.44 -1.80
N LEU A 2 12.54 48.33 -0.46
CA LEU A 2 12.79 47.05 0.24
C LEU A 2 11.97 45.88 -0.33
N GLY A 3 10.76 46.12 -0.78
CA GLY A 3 9.88 45.10 -1.38
C GLY A 3 10.40 44.52 -2.69
N SER A 4 11.06 45.31 -3.54
CA SER A 4 11.63 44.77 -4.79
C SER A 4 12.82 43.85 -4.54
N VAL A 5 13.61 44.13 -3.51
CA VAL A 5 14.76 43.28 -3.12
C VAL A 5 14.24 41.92 -2.58
N ILE A 6 13.18 41.93 -1.77
CA ILE A 6 12.56 40.70 -1.25
C ILE A 6 11.99 39.85 -2.38
N VAL A 7 11.31 40.46 -3.36
CA VAL A 7 10.76 39.73 -4.51
C VAL A 7 11.85 39.11 -5.36
N VAL A 8 12.94 39.84 -5.66
CA VAL A 8 14.07 39.32 -6.43
C VAL A 8 14.79 38.19 -5.68
N ALA A 9 14.99 38.35 -4.36
CA ALA A 9 15.58 37.29 -3.53
C ALA A 9 14.68 36.05 -3.49
N ALA A 10 13.36 36.20 -3.38
CA ALA A 10 12.42 35.08 -3.40
C ALA A 10 12.38 34.35 -4.76
N LEU A 11 12.47 35.08 -5.86
CA LEU A 11 12.56 34.50 -7.21
C LEU A 11 13.86 33.73 -7.43
N GLY A 12 14.96 34.20 -6.82
CA GLY A 12 16.26 33.52 -6.86
C GLY A 12 16.32 32.19 -6.06
N LEU A 13 15.37 31.99 -5.14
CA LEU A 13 15.23 30.74 -4.38
C LEU A 13 14.44 29.66 -5.14
N VAL A 14 13.79 30.00 -6.26
CA VAL A 14 13.08 29.04 -7.10
C VAL A 14 14.10 28.31 -7.98
N GLU A 15 14.46 27.11 -7.62
CA GLU A 15 15.34 26.22 -8.41
C GLU A 15 14.52 25.36 -9.37
N PRO A 16 14.44 25.70 -10.69
CA PRO A 16 13.63 24.96 -11.66
C PRO A 16 14.05 23.49 -11.80
N ASP A 17 15.31 23.19 -11.55
CA ASP A 17 15.84 21.83 -11.66
C ASP A 17 15.42 20.94 -10.48
N ALA A 18 15.27 21.51 -9.28
CA ALA A 18 14.69 20.82 -8.14
C ALA A 18 13.23 20.41 -8.41
N TRP A 19 12.42 21.30 -9.00
CA TRP A 19 11.04 21.01 -9.41
C TRP A 19 10.94 19.89 -10.45
N ARG A 20 11.84 19.89 -11.44
CA ARG A 20 11.91 18.82 -12.44
C ARG A 20 12.32 17.50 -11.82
N GLY A 21 13.19 17.51 -10.82
CA GLY A 21 13.60 16.33 -10.04
C GLY A 21 12.40 15.71 -9.32
N ILE A 22 11.66 16.52 -8.56
CA ILE A 22 10.47 16.09 -7.81
C ILE A 22 9.38 15.58 -8.76
N ALA A 23 9.13 16.26 -9.88
CA ALA A 23 8.11 15.88 -10.86
C ALA A 23 8.37 14.51 -11.51
N ARG A 24 9.62 14.07 -11.58
CA ARG A 24 9.97 12.74 -12.09
C ARG A 24 9.67 11.62 -11.10
N VAL A 25 9.68 11.93 -9.80
CA VAL A 25 9.46 10.94 -8.73
C VAL A 25 7.98 10.88 -8.35
N SER A 26 7.34 12.04 -8.15
CA SER A 26 5.94 12.11 -7.72
C SER A 26 5.23 13.34 -8.27
N ARG A 27 4.24 13.11 -9.13
CA ARG A 27 3.37 14.19 -9.63
C ARG A 27 2.45 14.74 -8.54
N VAL A 28 2.11 13.91 -7.55
CA VAL A 28 1.25 14.30 -6.43
C VAL A 28 1.97 15.31 -5.54
N ASP A 29 3.25 15.08 -5.24
CA ASP A 29 4.06 15.99 -4.40
C ASP A 29 4.20 17.36 -5.07
N VAL A 30 4.37 17.41 -6.40
CA VAL A 30 4.38 18.66 -7.17
C VAL A 30 3.02 19.38 -7.09
N ALA A 31 1.92 18.64 -7.19
CA ALA A 31 0.60 19.23 -7.08
C ALA A 31 0.35 19.80 -5.68
N ILE A 32 0.71 19.09 -4.63
CA ILE A 32 0.61 19.57 -3.24
C ILE A 32 1.45 20.84 -3.05
N ALA A 33 2.69 20.85 -3.53
CA ALA A 33 3.57 22.02 -3.44
C ALA A 33 3.00 23.22 -4.20
N ALA A 34 2.46 23.03 -5.41
CA ALA A 34 1.84 24.09 -6.21
C ALA A 34 0.57 24.64 -5.52
N ILE A 35 -0.30 23.76 -4.99
CA ILE A 35 -1.50 24.16 -4.25
C ILE A 35 -1.11 24.96 -3.00
N THR A 36 -0.08 24.50 -2.27
CA THR A 36 0.42 25.22 -1.09
C THR A 36 0.94 26.60 -1.46
N MET A 37 1.74 26.71 -2.52
CA MET A 37 2.29 27.99 -2.97
C MET A 37 1.19 29.00 -3.36
N VAL A 38 0.17 28.56 -4.11
CA VAL A 38 -0.99 29.39 -4.44
C VAL A 38 -1.78 29.73 -3.18
N GLY A 39 -1.97 28.77 -2.29
CA GLY A 39 -2.68 28.95 -1.03
C GLY A 39 -2.03 30.00 -0.12
N VAL A 40 -0.70 30.03 -0.03
CA VAL A 40 0.02 31.07 0.74
C VAL A 40 -0.30 32.47 0.26
N ILE A 41 -0.39 32.65 -1.06
CA ILE A 41 -0.70 33.97 -1.66
C ILE A 41 -2.18 34.33 -1.47
N ALA A 42 -3.09 33.37 -1.55
CA ALA A 42 -4.53 33.60 -1.56
C ALA A 42 -5.16 33.73 -0.17
N VAL A 43 -4.73 32.92 0.79
CA VAL A 43 -5.36 32.77 2.12
C VAL A 43 -4.41 33.06 3.29
N GLY A 44 -3.11 33.10 3.05
CA GLY A 44 -2.08 33.35 4.04
C GLY A 44 -1.28 32.08 4.41
N VAL A 45 -0.13 32.34 5.04
CA VAL A 45 0.90 31.29 5.29
C VAL A 45 0.39 30.19 6.22
N LEU A 46 -0.30 30.55 7.32
CA LEU A 46 -0.73 29.57 8.34
C LEU A 46 -1.78 28.62 7.77
N GLN A 47 -2.79 29.14 7.08
CA GLN A 47 -3.87 28.34 6.49
C GLN A 47 -3.34 27.43 5.38
N ALA A 48 -2.44 27.94 4.54
CA ALA A 48 -1.81 27.15 3.48
C ALA A 48 -0.92 26.02 4.04
N LEU A 49 -0.20 26.29 5.13
CA LEU A 49 0.62 25.29 5.80
C LEU A 49 -0.23 24.18 6.40
N LEU A 50 -1.32 24.52 7.09
CA LEU A 50 -2.26 23.53 7.64
C LEU A 50 -2.88 22.67 6.54
N LEU A 51 -3.28 23.27 5.42
CA LEU A 51 -3.79 22.54 4.26
C LEU A 51 -2.74 21.61 3.68
N ALA A 52 -1.48 22.06 3.53
CA ALA A 52 -0.39 21.24 3.01
C ALA A 52 -0.13 20.02 3.89
N VAL A 53 -0.10 20.21 5.22
CA VAL A 53 0.07 19.10 6.17
C VAL A 53 -1.09 18.11 6.06
N ALA A 54 -2.33 18.59 6.01
CA ALA A 54 -3.50 17.73 5.85
C ALA A 54 -3.45 16.91 4.55
N LEU A 55 -3.13 17.55 3.43
CA LEU A 55 -2.98 16.86 2.14
C LEU A 55 -1.84 15.82 2.16
N SER A 56 -0.70 16.14 2.78
CA SER A 56 0.43 15.22 2.91
C SER A 56 0.07 14.00 3.76
N VAL A 57 -0.68 14.19 4.85
CA VAL A 57 -1.16 13.07 5.68
C VAL A 57 -2.14 12.19 4.91
N VAL A 58 -3.08 12.79 4.18
CA VAL A 58 -4.04 12.04 3.35
C VAL A 58 -3.30 11.24 2.27
N ASP A 59 -2.30 11.83 1.61
CA ASP A 59 -1.51 11.14 0.59
C ASP A 59 -0.69 9.99 1.18
N ALA A 60 -0.08 10.18 2.36
CA ALA A 60 0.65 9.13 3.06
C ALA A 60 -0.26 7.94 3.43
N VAL A 61 -1.47 8.22 3.94
CA VAL A 61 -2.47 7.17 4.24
C VAL A 61 -2.91 6.46 2.96
N ARG A 62 -3.18 7.19 1.88
CA ARG A 62 -3.56 6.61 0.59
C ARG A 62 -2.51 5.67 0.03
N ARG A 63 -1.24 6.04 0.07
CA ARG A 63 -0.13 5.18 -0.39
C ARG A 63 -0.03 3.89 0.42
N SER A 64 -0.36 3.94 1.71
CA SER A 64 -0.36 2.76 2.58
C SER A 64 -1.65 1.93 2.49
N ALA A 65 -2.71 2.49 1.87
CA ALA A 65 -4.00 1.80 1.72
C ALA A 65 -4.01 0.78 0.57
N ASP A 66 -3.05 0.85 -0.35
CA ASP A 66 -2.89 -0.06 -1.50
C ASP A 66 -1.53 -0.80 -1.40
N PRO A 67 -1.41 -1.75 -0.46
CA PRO A 67 -0.18 -2.47 -0.22
C PRO A 67 0.12 -3.45 -1.34
N HIS A 68 1.39 -3.81 -1.50
CA HIS A 68 1.77 -4.88 -2.40
C HIS A 68 1.31 -6.23 -1.86
N ASP A 69 0.56 -6.97 -2.67
CA ASP A 69 0.10 -8.32 -2.37
C ASP A 69 0.41 -9.28 -3.51
N ALA A 70 0.51 -10.56 -3.22
CA ALA A 70 0.77 -11.58 -4.23
C ALA A 70 0.12 -12.91 -3.90
N VAL A 71 -0.40 -13.57 -4.94
CA VAL A 71 -0.64 -15.01 -4.92
C VAL A 71 0.65 -15.71 -5.29
N LEU A 72 1.07 -16.64 -4.45
CA LEU A 72 2.34 -17.35 -4.61
C LEU A 72 2.15 -18.74 -5.19
N GLY A 73 3.05 -19.11 -6.10
CA GLY A 73 3.22 -20.48 -6.60
C GLY A 73 4.65 -20.96 -6.37
N TYR A 74 4.85 -22.26 -6.32
CA TYR A 74 6.16 -22.87 -6.15
C TYR A 74 6.94 -22.86 -7.47
N VAL A 75 8.17 -22.35 -7.44
CA VAL A 75 9.09 -22.32 -8.58
C VAL A 75 10.22 -23.32 -8.37
N GLU A 76 10.15 -24.49 -9.00
CA GLU A 76 11.11 -25.58 -8.84
C GLU A 76 12.57 -25.13 -9.04
N ARG A 77 12.82 -24.30 -10.07
CA ARG A 77 14.17 -23.81 -10.39
C ARG A 77 14.78 -22.92 -9.30
N MET A 78 13.97 -22.30 -8.46
CA MET A 78 14.40 -21.39 -7.39
C MET A 78 14.24 -22.01 -6.00
N ASP A 79 13.62 -23.18 -5.92
CA ASP A 79 13.27 -23.87 -4.66
C ASP A 79 12.54 -22.95 -3.66
N ARG A 80 11.61 -22.14 -4.18
CA ARG A 80 10.85 -21.18 -3.36
C ARG A 80 9.50 -20.82 -3.96
N TYR A 81 8.64 -20.25 -3.12
CA TYR A 81 7.40 -19.63 -3.55
C TYR A 81 7.67 -18.22 -4.10
N ALA A 82 7.03 -17.87 -5.22
CA ALA A 82 7.14 -16.56 -5.87
C ALA A 82 5.80 -16.13 -6.46
N ASP A 83 5.64 -14.84 -6.71
CA ASP A 83 4.43 -14.27 -7.31
C ASP A 83 4.16 -14.90 -8.68
N VAL A 84 2.97 -15.48 -8.83
CA VAL A 84 2.54 -16.13 -10.08
C VAL A 84 2.42 -15.16 -11.24
N ARG A 85 2.22 -13.86 -10.97
CA ARG A 85 2.17 -12.81 -11.99
C ARG A 85 3.54 -12.49 -12.58
N VAL A 86 4.58 -12.60 -11.75
CA VAL A 86 5.98 -12.35 -12.15
C VAL A 86 6.63 -13.61 -12.71
N HIS A 87 6.23 -14.77 -12.19
CA HIS A 87 6.76 -16.07 -12.57
C HIS A 87 5.65 -16.99 -13.11
N PRO A 88 5.33 -16.92 -14.41
CA PRO A 88 4.27 -17.76 -15.02
C PRO A 88 4.52 -19.26 -14.94
N SER A 89 5.77 -19.67 -14.70
CA SER A 89 6.14 -21.07 -14.47
C SER A 89 5.91 -21.54 -13.02
N ALA A 90 5.48 -20.66 -12.13
CA ALA A 90 5.17 -21.01 -10.75
C ALA A 90 3.95 -21.95 -10.71
N ARG A 91 4.08 -23.09 -10.05
CA ARG A 91 3.03 -24.09 -9.90
C ARG A 91 2.15 -23.76 -8.71
N ILE A 92 0.86 -23.58 -8.97
CA ILE A 92 -0.17 -23.52 -7.93
C ILE A 92 -0.55 -24.96 -7.57
N ILE A 93 -0.56 -25.26 -6.27
CA ILE A 93 -0.98 -26.57 -5.77
C ILE A 93 -2.51 -26.60 -5.79
N PRO A 94 -3.16 -27.53 -6.48
CA PRO A 94 -4.60 -27.62 -6.49
C PRO A 94 -5.18 -27.71 -5.08
N GLY A 95 -6.17 -26.87 -4.77
CA GLY A 95 -6.78 -26.80 -3.45
C GLY A 95 -6.06 -25.92 -2.44
N VAL A 96 -4.87 -25.41 -2.74
CA VAL A 96 -4.09 -24.55 -1.85
C VAL A 96 -3.86 -23.19 -2.49
N LEU A 97 -4.32 -22.14 -1.84
CA LEU A 97 -4.04 -20.75 -2.20
C LEU A 97 -3.03 -20.17 -1.20
N VAL A 98 -1.86 -19.78 -1.68
CA VAL A 98 -0.87 -19.08 -0.86
C VAL A 98 -0.94 -17.60 -1.18
N TYR A 99 -1.33 -16.79 -0.19
CA TYR A 99 -1.46 -15.34 -0.31
C TYR A 99 -0.45 -14.66 0.59
N ARG A 100 0.28 -13.70 0.07
CA ARG A 100 1.28 -12.90 0.80
C ARG A 100 0.91 -11.44 0.77
N LEU A 101 1.01 -10.78 1.92
CA LEU A 101 0.94 -9.34 2.08
C LEU A 101 2.34 -8.82 2.43
N ASP A 102 2.87 -7.92 1.59
CA ASP A 102 4.22 -7.37 1.75
C ASP A 102 4.22 -6.03 2.51
N ASP A 103 3.30 -5.86 3.47
CA ASP A 103 3.18 -4.65 4.29
C ASP A 103 2.49 -4.98 5.64
N ARG A 104 2.36 -3.95 6.49
CA ARG A 104 1.52 -4.00 7.70
C ARG A 104 0.03 -4.13 7.33
N LEU A 105 -0.73 -4.72 8.24
CA LEU A 105 -2.20 -4.78 8.13
C LEU A 105 -2.81 -3.83 9.16
N PHE A 106 -3.52 -2.80 8.71
CA PHE A 106 -4.06 -1.75 9.57
C PHE A 106 -5.35 -1.15 8.99
N PHE A 107 -6.00 -0.29 9.75
CA PHE A 107 -7.34 0.24 9.43
C PHE A 107 -7.51 0.75 7.99
N ALA A 108 -6.46 1.30 7.37
CA ALA A 108 -6.57 1.91 6.04
C ALA A 108 -6.54 0.89 4.89
N ASN A 109 -6.00 -0.33 5.10
CA ASN A 109 -5.87 -1.33 4.04
C ASN A 109 -6.67 -2.63 4.26
N THR A 110 -7.38 -2.77 5.37
CA THR A 110 -8.16 -3.97 5.67
C THR A 110 -9.16 -4.34 4.58
N ASN A 111 -9.94 -3.37 4.08
CA ASN A 111 -10.94 -3.62 3.03
C ASN A 111 -10.28 -4.03 1.71
N TYR A 112 -9.14 -3.42 1.38
CA TYR A 112 -8.37 -3.80 0.20
C TYR A 112 -7.88 -5.24 0.31
N VAL A 113 -7.22 -5.59 1.42
CA VAL A 113 -6.67 -6.93 1.63
C VAL A 113 -7.78 -7.99 1.65
N GLU A 114 -8.91 -7.71 2.31
CA GLU A 114 -10.06 -8.60 2.30
C GLU A 114 -10.57 -8.84 0.88
N GLY A 115 -10.78 -7.78 0.11
CA GLY A 115 -11.22 -7.87 -1.29
C GLY A 115 -10.25 -8.70 -2.14
N ARG A 116 -8.95 -8.47 -1.99
CA ARG A 116 -7.90 -9.18 -2.72
C ARG A 116 -7.86 -10.68 -2.40
N ILE A 117 -8.01 -11.04 -1.12
CA ILE A 117 -8.09 -12.46 -0.72
C ILE A 117 -9.33 -13.12 -1.33
N ARG A 118 -10.49 -12.46 -1.28
CA ARG A 118 -11.73 -12.99 -1.87
C ARG A 118 -11.62 -13.14 -3.39
N GLU A 119 -11.05 -12.16 -4.07
CA GLU A 119 -10.76 -12.24 -5.51
C GLU A 119 -9.83 -13.41 -5.84
N ALA A 120 -8.78 -13.60 -5.04
CA ALA A 120 -7.83 -14.69 -5.23
C ALA A 120 -8.48 -16.07 -5.03
N VAL A 121 -9.36 -16.20 -4.05
CA VAL A 121 -10.14 -17.43 -3.82
C VAL A 121 -11.11 -17.68 -4.98
N ALA A 122 -11.86 -16.65 -5.40
CA ALA A 122 -12.83 -16.78 -6.50
C ALA A 122 -12.17 -17.02 -7.87
N GLY A 123 -10.98 -16.44 -8.10
CA GLY A 123 -10.20 -16.59 -9.34
C GLY A 123 -9.27 -17.81 -9.36
N ALA A 124 -9.27 -18.63 -8.32
CA ALA A 124 -8.41 -19.82 -8.28
C ALA A 124 -8.79 -20.83 -9.37
N PRO A 125 -7.80 -21.49 -10.03
CA PRO A 125 -8.05 -22.44 -11.11
C PRO A 125 -8.74 -23.74 -10.68
N ALA A 126 -8.81 -24.00 -9.36
CA ALA A 126 -9.48 -25.13 -8.76
C ALA A 126 -10.13 -24.72 -7.43
N PRO A 127 -11.12 -25.45 -6.92
CA PRO A 127 -11.70 -25.17 -5.58
C PRO A 127 -10.63 -25.08 -4.52
N VAL A 128 -10.66 -24.00 -3.71
CA VAL A 128 -9.71 -23.77 -2.62
C VAL A 128 -10.21 -24.47 -1.36
N TYR A 129 -9.37 -25.26 -0.73
CA TYR A 129 -9.61 -25.90 0.57
C TYR A 129 -8.71 -25.32 1.68
N TRP A 130 -7.56 -24.81 1.29
CA TRP A 130 -6.58 -24.22 2.20
C TRP A 130 -6.17 -22.84 1.70
N LEU A 131 -6.35 -21.82 2.54
CA LEU A 131 -5.76 -20.51 2.34
C LEU A 131 -4.59 -20.35 3.31
N VAL A 132 -3.40 -20.31 2.77
CA VAL A 132 -2.16 -20.10 3.52
C VAL A 132 -1.81 -18.62 3.43
N PHE A 133 -1.94 -17.91 4.53
CA PHE A 133 -1.54 -16.51 4.65
C PHE A 133 -0.05 -16.45 5.04
N ASP A 134 0.78 -16.08 4.10
CA ASP A 134 2.20 -15.92 4.31
C ASP A 134 2.50 -14.61 5.04
N ALA A 135 2.89 -14.72 6.29
CA ALA A 135 3.13 -13.60 7.19
C ALA A 135 4.60 -13.18 7.28
N GLU A 136 5.46 -13.63 6.35
CA GLU A 136 6.90 -13.32 6.39
C GLU A 136 7.17 -11.81 6.39
N ALA A 137 6.44 -11.03 5.59
CA ALA A 137 6.59 -9.58 5.50
C ALA A 137 5.63 -8.83 6.42
N LEU A 138 4.71 -9.53 7.09
CA LEU A 138 3.73 -8.94 7.99
C LEU A 138 4.38 -8.58 9.33
N ASN A 139 4.79 -7.34 9.48
CA ASN A 139 5.52 -6.87 10.65
C ASN A 139 4.65 -6.16 11.69
N HIS A 140 3.40 -5.82 11.37
CA HIS A 140 2.47 -5.19 12.29
C HIS A 140 1.02 -5.44 11.88
N VAL A 141 0.17 -5.69 12.89
CA VAL A 141 -1.30 -5.81 12.74
C VAL A 141 -1.95 -4.96 13.82
N ASP A 142 -2.78 -4.00 13.44
CA ASP A 142 -3.56 -3.21 14.40
C ASP A 142 -4.87 -3.92 14.81
N ALA A 143 -5.61 -3.32 15.73
CA ALA A 143 -6.87 -3.90 16.22
C ALA A 143 -7.92 -4.08 15.10
N THR A 144 -7.95 -3.20 14.10
CA THR A 144 -8.86 -3.29 12.95
C THR A 144 -8.44 -4.43 12.02
N GLY A 145 -7.13 -4.57 11.76
CA GLY A 145 -6.57 -5.68 11.00
C GLY A 145 -6.81 -7.04 11.66
N ALA A 146 -6.61 -7.13 12.97
CA ALA A 146 -6.88 -8.35 13.73
C ALA A 146 -8.36 -8.76 13.67
N ARG A 147 -9.28 -7.79 13.79
CA ARG A 147 -10.72 -8.05 13.67
C ARG A 147 -11.07 -8.53 12.26
N MET A 148 -10.60 -7.86 11.22
CA MET A 148 -10.83 -8.27 9.83
C MET A 148 -10.34 -9.71 9.58
N LEU A 149 -9.15 -10.07 10.05
CA LEU A 149 -8.64 -11.44 9.93
C LEU A 149 -9.54 -12.45 10.65
N SER A 150 -10.03 -12.13 11.84
CA SER A 150 -10.93 -13.00 12.60
C SER A 150 -12.26 -13.23 11.86
N GLU A 151 -12.87 -12.16 11.34
CA GLU A 151 -14.11 -12.20 10.57
C GLU A 151 -13.91 -12.99 9.25
N MET A 152 -12.76 -12.81 8.59
CA MET A 152 -12.40 -13.54 7.38
C MET A 152 -12.23 -15.04 7.66
N ILE A 153 -11.52 -15.41 8.72
CA ILE A 153 -11.34 -16.81 9.11
C ILE A 153 -12.68 -17.49 9.34
N GLU A 154 -13.62 -16.82 10.03
CA GLU A 154 -14.96 -17.33 10.25
C GLU A 154 -15.76 -17.49 8.95
N SER A 155 -15.66 -16.51 8.05
CA SER A 155 -16.32 -16.54 6.75
C SER A 155 -15.81 -17.69 5.89
N LEU A 156 -14.49 -17.81 5.73
CA LEU A 156 -13.85 -18.88 4.96
C LEU A 156 -14.15 -20.27 5.53
N ARG A 157 -14.23 -20.38 6.86
CA ARG A 157 -14.63 -21.63 7.52
C ARG A 157 -16.04 -22.09 7.14
N LYS A 158 -16.99 -21.16 6.98
CA LYS A 158 -18.35 -21.45 6.49
C LYS A 158 -18.35 -21.96 5.05
N GLU A 159 -17.37 -21.54 4.27
CA GLU A 159 -17.14 -21.98 2.89
C GLU A 159 -16.28 -23.25 2.80
N SER A 160 -16.00 -23.90 3.95
CA SER A 160 -15.16 -25.10 4.07
C SER A 160 -13.70 -24.87 3.66
N ILE A 161 -13.22 -23.62 3.77
CA ILE A 161 -11.83 -23.24 3.53
C ILE A 161 -11.10 -23.10 4.86
N THR A 162 -10.01 -23.84 5.02
CA THR A 162 -9.16 -23.75 6.20
C THR A 162 -8.14 -22.64 6.03
N PHE A 163 -8.13 -21.66 6.95
CA PHE A 163 -7.16 -20.58 6.96
C PHE A 163 -5.96 -20.95 7.85
N VAL A 164 -4.74 -20.75 7.35
CA VAL A 164 -3.49 -21.07 8.05
C VAL A 164 -2.51 -19.91 7.90
N PHE A 165 -1.85 -19.53 8.99
CA PHE A 165 -0.71 -18.62 8.92
C PHE A 165 0.57 -19.41 8.68
N ALA A 166 1.42 -18.93 7.77
CA ALA A 166 2.75 -19.43 7.55
C ALA A 166 3.80 -18.35 7.84
N ARG A 167 4.98 -18.76 8.29
CA ARG A 167 6.14 -17.89 8.53
C ARG A 167 5.88 -16.73 9.50
N LEU A 168 5.07 -16.98 10.53
CA LEU A 168 4.89 -16.02 11.62
C LEU A 168 6.23 -15.75 12.31
N HIS A 169 6.57 -14.49 12.46
CA HIS A 169 7.70 -14.10 13.30
C HIS A 169 7.28 -14.24 14.76
N SER A 170 8.12 -14.92 15.53
CA SER A 170 8.01 -14.88 17.00
C SER A 170 8.48 -13.52 17.50
N PRO A 171 7.80 -12.90 18.47
CA PRO A 171 8.25 -11.67 19.09
C PRO A 171 9.58 -11.83 19.80
#